data_146225bbb4bab26642a86a4e88edf54a
#
_entry.id   146225bbb4bab26642a86a4e88edf54a
#
_cell.length_a   1.000
_cell.length_b   1.000
_cell.length_c   1.000
_cell.angle_alpha   90.00
_cell.angle_beta   90.00
_cell.angle_gamma   90.00
#
_symmetry.space_group_name_H-M   'P 1'
#
loop_
_entity.id
_entity.type
_entity.pdbx_description
1 polymer ?
#
loop_
_entity_poly.entity_id
_entity_poly.type
_entity_poly.pdbx_seq_one_letter_code
_entity_poly.pdbx_strand_id
1 'polypeptide(L)'
;MQTNVINIPVSIHFVNDLNITKSGQRLTPWLTEREIRDVVLPEVNRIWKPAGIVWNIQIVDVAKTATSKSEGVARYLEGAARGEDGGSNPELVRNLLSIVPSTDDKVKSIHVCVLPFIGSTLQGLAIPKRQVAFVGQWTDKPSQGRRAPIRCKVIEDGAFVQGSFSRTLAHELGHLLSLQHPDRAARQPDALMGGGRPGNALTQQEIDMARKAALKLYPQTELKIATPLDYQVVQRNQRGKGNVTISGQITAALLEEKHTLEVRRDGGDWKRTSVRWGNATFTAQLELPAGGWYALDVRFVGPQGVLATTSVAHVGVGDIFVVAGQSNSANHGEERQRVQSGKVVTFDGSKWQLANDPQPGASGDMGSFMPPLGDALVARFGVPIGFIACGIGASSVREWLPDGSTFPNPPTIEGRVRRLPDGSWESKGEAYAMFISRMSDVGKNGFRAVLWHQGESDANQADTSRTLAGNLYQKYLTQLIQQSRKDIGWNAPWFVAQASYHVPGDEGSDDIRKAQAAVWKDRIALQGPDSDAVKGNYRDSGGKGVHFSGPGLREHAARWFEKIAPWLAKQ
;
A
#
# COMPACT_ATOMS: atom_id res chain seq x y z
N MET A 1 13.39 3.34 -3.84
CA MET A 1 12.02 3.24 -4.38
C MET A 1 12.04 2.18 -5.47
N GLN A 2 11.32 1.06 -5.32
CA GLN A 2 11.15 0.10 -6.42
C GLN A 2 10.31 0.80 -7.50
N THR A 3 10.92 1.12 -8.63
CA THR A 3 10.18 1.63 -9.79
C THR A 3 9.32 0.50 -10.34
N ASN A 4 8.00 0.69 -10.40
CA ASN A 4 7.09 -0.27 -11.01
C ASN A 4 7.57 -0.64 -12.42
N VAL A 5 7.61 -1.94 -12.69
CA VAL A 5 7.99 -2.48 -14.01
C VAL A 5 6.88 -2.16 -15.02
N ILE A 6 7.27 -1.63 -16.19
CA ILE A 6 6.36 -1.33 -17.29
C ILE A 6 6.47 -2.46 -18.32
N ASN A 7 5.41 -3.22 -18.49
CA ASN A 7 5.36 -4.30 -19.48
C ASN A 7 4.83 -3.77 -20.83
N ILE A 8 5.61 -3.94 -21.90
CA ILE A 8 5.26 -3.50 -23.24
C ILE A 8 5.14 -4.74 -24.14
N PRO A 9 3.95 -5.00 -24.70
CA PRO A 9 3.75 -6.11 -25.63
C PRO A 9 4.41 -5.82 -26.98
N VAL A 10 5.10 -6.83 -27.53
CA VAL A 10 5.81 -6.77 -28.81
C VAL A 10 5.40 -7.93 -29.70
N SER A 11 5.02 -7.64 -30.94
CA SER A 11 4.77 -8.64 -31.99
C SER A 11 5.91 -8.58 -33.01
N ILE A 12 6.58 -9.69 -33.27
CA ILE A 12 7.74 -9.79 -34.15
C ILE A 12 7.35 -10.53 -35.43
N HIS A 13 7.58 -9.91 -36.56
CA HIS A 13 7.20 -10.41 -37.88
C HIS A 13 8.46 -10.59 -38.74
N PHE A 14 8.76 -11.83 -39.10
CA PHE A 14 9.81 -12.12 -40.08
C PHE A 14 9.27 -11.93 -41.49
N VAL A 15 9.81 -10.97 -42.23
CA VAL A 15 9.49 -10.73 -43.65
C VAL A 15 10.51 -11.45 -44.50
N ASN A 16 10.36 -12.74 -44.68
CA ASN A 16 11.31 -13.64 -45.29
C ASN A 16 11.16 -13.75 -46.84
N ASP A 17 10.08 -13.24 -47.39
CA ASP A 17 9.71 -13.27 -48.82
C ASP A 17 10.36 -12.13 -49.64
N LEU A 18 11.12 -11.26 -48.99
CA LEU A 18 11.90 -10.23 -49.68
C LEU A 18 13.20 -10.84 -50.28
N ASN A 19 13.17 -11.09 -51.60
CA ASN A 19 14.33 -11.55 -52.34
C ASN A 19 15.26 -10.37 -52.72
N ILE A 20 16.22 -10.08 -51.88
CA ILE A 20 17.15 -8.94 -52.05
C ILE A 20 18.49 -9.44 -52.50
N THR A 21 19.04 -8.84 -53.61
CA THR A 21 20.40 -9.06 -54.08
C THR A 21 21.18 -7.76 -54.01
N LYS A 22 22.30 -7.75 -53.29
CA LYS A 22 23.18 -6.56 -53.15
C LYS A 22 24.62 -6.92 -53.46
N SER A 23 25.27 -6.14 -54.37
CA SER A 23 26.64 -6.40 -54.80
C SER A 23 26.88 -7.85 -55.28
N GLY A 24 25.92 -8.44 -56.01
CA GLY A 24 25.96 -9.83 -56.48
C GLY A 24 25.71 -10.92 -55.42
N GLN A 25 25.45 -10.54 -54.17
CA GLN A 25 25.15 -11.47 -53.08
C GLN A 25 23.66 -11.46 -52.78
N ARG A 26 23.03 -12.65 -52.78
CA ARG A 26 21.64 -12.82 -52.29
C ARG A 26 21.64 -12.79 -50.77
N LEU A 27 20.81 -11.89 -50.19
CA LEU A 27 20.71 -11.70 -48.75
C LEU A 27 19.58 -12.59 -48.21
N THR A 28 19.93 -13.79 -47.72
CA THR A 28 18.98 -14.75 -47.19
C THR A 28 18.70 -14.46 -45.70
N PRO A 29 17.45 -14.61 -45.24
CA PRO A 29 17.16 -14.60 -43.81
C PRO A 29 17.99 -15.66 -43.09
N TRP A 30 18.50 -15.30 -41.89
CA TRP A 30 19.31 -16.23 -41.10
C TRP A 30 18.93 -16.27 -39.64
N LEU A 31 18.24 -15.22 -39.14
CA LEU A 31 17.78 -15.15 -37.74
C LEU A 31 16.54 -15.99 -37.57
N THR A 32 16.47 -16.73 -36.46
CA THR A 32 15.36 -17.62 -36.13
C THR A 32 14.52 -17.08 -34.94
N GLU A 33 13.30 -17.59 -34.80
CA GLU A 33 12.47 -17.30 -33.62
C GLU A 33 13.18 -17.67 -32.31
N ARG A 34 13.90 -18.80 -32.30
CA ARG A 34 14.65 -19.24 -31.13
C ARG A 34 15.71 -18.22 -30.72
N GLU A 35 16.47 -17.71 -31.68
CA GLU A 35 17.49 -16.67 -31.40
C GLU A 35 16.87 -15.39 -30.89
N ILE A 36 15.69 -14.99 -31.41
CA ILE A 36 14.94 -13.84 -30.89
C ILE A 36 14.60 -14.05 -29.41
N ARG A 37 14.04 -15.20 -29.08
CA ARG A 37 13.57 -15.48 -27.70
C ARG A 37 14.71 -15.71 -26.71
N ASP A 38 15.71 -16.49 -27.12
CA ASP A 38 16.74 -16.99 -26.20
C ASP A 38 17.94 -16.04 -26.08
N VAL A 39 18.17 -15.17 -27.09
CA VAL A 39 19.36 -14.32 -27.13
C VAL A 39 19.03 -12.84 -27.31
N VAL A 40 18.25 -12.49 -28.34
CA VAL A 40 18.01 -11.06 -28.68
C VAL A 40 17.19 -10.36 -27.61
N LEU A 41 16.04 -10.90 -27.27
CA LEU A 41 15.13 -10.27 -26.31
C LEU A 41 15.69 -10.19 -24.88
N PRO A 42 16.37 -11.19 -24.35
CA PRO A 42 17.07 -11.08 -23.07
C PRO A 42 18.07 -9.92 -23.04
N GLU A 43 18.85 -9.70 -24.11
CA GLU A 43 19.76 -8.55 -24.20
C GLU A 43 19.00 -7.21 -24.29
N VAL A 44 17.95 -7.13 -25.10
CA VAL A 44 17.08 -5.95 -25.17
C VAL A 44 16.52 -5.62 -23.79
N ASN A 45 16.00 -6.62 -23.08
CA ASN A 45 15.46 -6.43 -21.73
C ASN A 45 16.55 -6.06 -20.71
N ARG A 46 17.77 -6.57 -20.86
CA ARG A 46 18.91 -6.17 -20.02
C ARG A 46 19.25 -4.69 -20.21
N ILE A 47 19.24 -4.20 -21.46
CA ILE A 47 19.49 -2.78 -21.79
C ILE A 47 18.40 -1.88 -21.18
N TRP A 48 17.14 -2.29 -21.23
CA TRP A 48 16.00 -1.52 -20.74
C TRP A 48 15.69 -1.69 -19.25
N LYS A 49 16.39 -2.62 -18.56
CA LYS A 49 16.24 -2.87 -17.12
C LYS A 49 16.40 -1.60 -16.24
N PRO A 50 17.39 -0.69 -16.48
CA PRO A 50 17.50 0.55 -15.70
C PRO A 50 16.26 1.44 -15.81
N ALA A 51 15.57 1.40 -16.95
CA ALA A 51 14.30 2.11 -17.14
C ALA A 51 13.10 1.37 -16.52
N GLY A 52 13.28 0.16 -15.96
CA GLY A 52 12.18 -0.66 -15.48
C GLY A 52 11.19 -1.03 -16.58
N ILE A 53 11.62 -1.10 -17.84
CA ILE A 53 10.81 -1.49 -18.99
C ILE A 53 11.15 -2.93 -19.37
N VAL A 54 10.11 -3.74 -19.56
CA VAL A 54 10.23 -5.13 -20.03
C VAL A 54 9.40 -5.30 -21.32
N TRP A 55 10.06 -5.78 -22.35
CA TRP A 55 9.49 -6.07 -23.63
C TRP A 55 9.03 -7.55 -23.66
N ASN A 56 7.73 -7.76 -23.81
CA ASN A 56 7.12 -9.10 -23.75
C ASN A 56 6.62 -9.51 -25.13
N ILE A 57 7.16 -10.62 -25.67
CA ILE A 57 6.70 -11.15 -26.93
C ILE A 57 5.28 -11.67 -26.80
N GLN A 58 4.38 -11.15 -27.66
CA GLN A 58 3.02 -11.64 -27.82
C GLN A 58 2.93 -12.64 -28.98
N ILE A 59 3.48 -12.26 -30.14
CA ILE A 59 3.45 -13.04 -31.36
C ILE A 59 4.86 -13.06 -31.96
N VAL A 60 5.26 -14.20 -32.51
CA VAL A 60 6.37 -14.31 -33.46
C VAL A 60 5.84 -15.10 -34.64
N ASP A 61 5.81 -14.49 -35.80
CA ASP A 61 5.32 -15.12 -37.02
C ASP A 61 6.18 -14.81 -38.25
N VAL A 62 5.88 -15.50 -39.34
CA VAL A 62 6.41 -15.17 -40.66
C VAL A 62 5.33 -14.40 -41.42
N ALA A 63 5.57 -13.14 -41.68
CA ALA A 63 4.64 -12.28 -42.39
C ALA A 63 4.38 -12.80 -43.81
N LYS A 64 3.13 -12.95 -44.17
CA LYS A 64 2.70 -13.27 -45.54
C LYS A 64 2.41 -11.97 -46.27
N THR A 65 3.33 -11.54 -47.10
CA THR A 65 3.16 -10.33 -47.92
C THR A 65 2.69 -10.73 -49.34
N ALA A 66 1.84 -9.91 -49.96
CA ALA A 66 1.47 -10.16 -51.38
C ALA A 66 2.74 -10.08 -52.26
N THR A 67 2.96 -11.07 -53.11
CA THR A 67 4.20 -11.23 -53.91
C THR A 67 4.57 -9.95 -54.70
N SER A 68 3.60 -9.27 -55.30
CA SER A 68 3.81 -8.01 -56.02
C SER A 68 4.32 -6.86 -55.13
N LYS A 69 3.92 -6.82 -53.83
CA LYS A 69 4.41 -5.83 -52.88
C LYS A 69 5.85 -6.17 -52.44
N SER A 70 6.13 -7.43 -52.12
CA SER A 70 7.44 -7.91 -51.73
C SER A 70 8.49 -7.65 -52.81
N GLU A 71 8.16 -7.94 -54.10
CA GLU A 71 9.04 -7.67 -55.25
C GLU A 71 9.30 -6.18 -55.46
N GLY A 72 8.25 -5.35 -55.29
CA GLY A 72 8.39 -3.89 -55.40
C GLY A 72 9.29 -3.31 -54.35
N VAL A 73 9.11 -3.73 -53.07
CA VAL A 73 9.93 -3.30 -51.96
C VAL A 73 11.39 -3.82 -52.10
N ALA A 74 11.57 -5.09 -52.52
CA ALA A 74 12.90 -5.66 -52.73
C ALA A 74 13.69 -4.88 -53.75
N ARG A 75 13.12 -4.62 -54.93
CA ARG A 75 13.75 -3.78 -56.00
C ARG A 75 14.09 -2.38 -55.53
N TYR A 76 13.21 -1.75 -54.73
CA TYR A 76 13.49 -0.44 -54.15
C TYR A 76 14.71 -0.50 -53.21
N LEU A 77 14.77 -1.49 -52.28
CA LEU A 77 15.86 -1.65 -51.33
C LEU A 77 17.20 -2.01 -52.01
N GLU A 78 17.18 -2.78 -53.11
CA GLU A 78 18.35 -3.06 -53.94
C GLU A 78 18.91 -1.81 -54.64
N GLY A 79 17.98 -0.99 -55.17
CA GLY A 79 18.32 0.22 -55.91
C GLY A 79 18.55 1.46 -55.06
N ALA A 80 18.16 1.45 -53.82
CA ALA A 80 18.33 2.58 -52.91
C ALA A 80 19.80 2.94 -52.79
N ALA A 81 20.21 3.95 -53.56
CA ALA A 81 21.52 4.58 -53.37
C ALA A 81 21.63 5.13 -51.96
N ARG A 82 22.86 5.29 -51.45
CA ARG A 82 23.15 5.94 -50.19
C ARG A 82 22.39 7.26 -50.11
N GLY A 83 21.28 7.29 -49.41
CA GLY A 83 20.61 8.53 -49.08
C GLY A 83 21.44 9.24 -48.03
N GLU A 84 21.79 10.50 -48.25
CA GLU A 84 22.53 11.32 -47.27
C GLU A 84 21.66 11.65 -46.03
N ASP A 85 20.33 11.47 -46.13
CA ASP A 85 19.36 11.79 -45.07
C ASP A 85 18.88 10.52 -44.40
N GLY A 86 19.61 10.06 -43.39
CA GLY A 86 19.30 8.88 -42.61
C GLY A 86 17.86 8.90 -42.09
N GLY A 87 17.01 7.99 -42.59
CA GLY A 87 15.72 7.64 -42.03
C GLY A 87 14.52 8.53 -42.40
N SER A 88 14.68 9.66 -43.08
CA SER A 88 13.59 10.59 -43.43
C SER A 88 13.08 10.49 -44.87
N ASN A 89 13.53 9.48 -45.64
CA ASN A 89 13.03 9.29 -47.02
C ASN A 89 11.55 8.82 -46.99
N PRO A 90 10.58 9.66 -47.45
CA PRO A 90 9.16 9.30 -47.40
C PRO A 90 8.80 8.09 -48.26
N GLU A 91 9.57 7.82 -49.29
CA GLU A 91 9.37 6.69 -50.18
C GLU A 91 9.78 5.38 -49.53
N LEU A 92 10.94 5.36 -48.83
CA LEU A 92 11.38 4.23 -48.01
C LEU A 92 10.30 3.89 -46.96
N VAL A 93 9.85 4.90 -46.21
CA VAL A 93 8.82 4.74 -45.18
C VAL A 93 7.54 4.15 -45.78
N ARG A 94 7.08 4.66 -46.94
CA ARG A 94 5.87 4.17 -47.62
C ARG A 94 6.03 2.71 -48.02
N ASN A 95 7.15 2.36 -48.62
CA ASN A 95 7.44 0.99 -49.08
C ASN A 95 7.48 0.04 -47.88
N LEU A 96 8.21 0.37 -46.82
CA LEU A 96 8.29 -0.47 -45.61
C LEU A 96 6.92 -0.63 -44.94
N LEU A 97 6.13 0.44 -44.84
CA LEU A 97 4.79 0.34 -44.25
C LEU A 97 3.84 -0.55 -45.07
N SER A 98 4.06 -0.71 -46.38
CA SER A 98 3.23 -1.54 -47.25
C SER A 98 3.35 -3.04 -46.96
N ILE A 99 4.44 -3.48 -46.29
CA ILE A 99 4.69 -4.89 -45.96
C ILE A 99 4.48 -5.19 -44.47
N VAL A 100 4.01 -4.23 -43.68
CA VAL A 100 3.61 -4.49 -42.30
C VAL A 100 2.35 -5.34 -42.31
N PRO A 101 2.30 -6.48 -41.61
CA PRO A 101 1.11 -7.31 -41.53
C PRO A 101 -0.06 -6.51 -40.96
N SER A 102 -1.26 -6.71 -41.54
CA SER A 102 -2.50 -6.29 -40.90
C SER A 102 -2.79 -7.31 -39.79
N THR A 103 -2.57 -6.94 -38.55
CA THR A 103 -2.90 -7.80 -37.43
C THR A 103 -4.25 -7.40 -36.85
N ASP A 104 -5.14 -8.38 -36.68
CA ASP A 104 -6.37 -8.26 -35.87
C ASP A 104 -5.99 -8.31 -34.36
N ASP A 105 -5.04 -7.48 -33.97
CA ASP A 105 -4.51 -7.51 -32.61
C ASP A 105 -5.56 -6.99 -31.61
N LYS A 106 -6.17 -7.92 -30.91
CA LYS A 106 -6.98 -7.61 -29.72
C LYS A 106 -6.15 -6.94 -28.61
N VAL A 107 -4.83 -7.04 -28.69
CA VAL A 107 -3.87 -6.41 -27.78
C VAL A 107 -3.05 -5.40 -28.55
N LYS A 108 -3.10 -4.14 -28.16
CA LYS A 108 -2.25 -3.09 -28.71
C LYS A 108 -0.78 -3.43 -28.45
N SER A 109 -0.05 -3.89 -29.48
CA SER A 109 1.38 -4.21 -29.37
C SER A 109 2.24 -3.29 -30.25
N ILE A 110 3.55 -3.24 -29.94
CA ILE A 110 4.54 -2.70 -30.84
C ILE A 110 4.90 -3.76 -31.85
N HIS A 111 4.91 -3.40 -33.14
CA HIS A 111 5.29 -4.29 -34.22
C HIS A 111 6.77 -4.14 -34.55
N VAL A 112 7.49 -5.26 -34.67
CA VAL A 112 8.87 -5.32 -35.12
C VAL A 112 8.92 -6.18 -36.38
N CYS A 113 9.26 -5.57 -37.51
CA CYS A 113 9.47 -6.29 -38.77
C CYS A 113 10.95 -6.59 -38.96
N VAL A 114 11.29 -7.87 -39.00
CA VAL A 114 12.65 -8.36 -39.21
C VAL A 114 12.82 -8.65 -40.69
N LEU A 115 13.65 -7.84 -41.37
CA LEU A 115 13.87 -7.87 -42.82
C LEU A 115 15.24 -8.44 -43.14
N PRO A 116 15.45 -9.03 -44.36
CA PRO A 116 16.81 -9.32 -44.82
C PRO A 116 17.70 -8.07 -44.84
N PHE A 117 17.19 -6.95 -45.35
CA PHE A 117 17.94 -5.70 -45.52
C PHE A 117 17.00 -4.49 -45.53
N ILE A 118 17.44 -3.34 -45.01
CA ILE A 118 16.63 -2.10 -44.99
C ILE A 118 17.17 -1.04 -45.92
N GLY A 119 18.51 -0.97 -46.13
CA GLY A 119 19.15 0.04 -46.95
C GLY A 119 20.64 0.17 -46.65
N SER A 120 21.36 0.92 -47.52
CA SER A 120 22.83 1.00 -47.49
C SER A 120 23.40 1.73 -46.28
N THR A 121 22.64 2.59 -45.63
CA THR A 121 23.08 3.37 -44.47
C THR A 121 22.34 3.06 -43.17
N LEU A 122 21.27 2.28 -43.28
CA LEU A 122 20.39 1.96 -42.16
C LEU A 122 20.49 0.49 -41.79
N GLN A 123 20.52 0.20 -40.50
CA GLN A 123 20.35 -1.14 -39.95
C GLN A 123 19.01 -1.30 -39.25
N GLY A 124 18.38 -0.21 -38.80
CA GLY A 124 17.06 -0.14 -38.21
C GLY A 124 16.35 1.16 -38.63
N LEU A 125 15.03 1.17 -38.47
CA LEU A 125 14.16 2.32 -38.68
C LEU A 125 12.91 2.20 -37.83
N ALA A 126 12.65 3.18 -36.98
CA ALA A 126 11.42 3.26 -36.19
C ALA A 126 10.45 4.29 -36.78
N ILE A 127 9.17 3.96 -36.76
CA ILE A 127 8.08 4.86 -37.16
C ILE A 127 7.11 5.03 -35.95
N PRO A 128 7.39 5.99 -35.06
CA PRO A 128 6.67 6.14 -33.77
C PRO A 128 5.15 6.31 -33.94
N LYS A 129 4.71 7.08 -34.95
CA LYS A 129 3.27 7.29 -35.23
C LYS A 129 2.51 6.01 -35.56
N ARG A 130 3.20 4.97 -36.01
CA ARG A 130 2.64 3.66 -36.37
C ARG A 130 2.97 2.56 -35.39
N GLN A 131 3.77 2.86 -34.36
CA GLN A 131 4.27 1.91 -33.36
C GLN A 131 4.94 0.68 -34.02
N VAL A 132 5.72 0.92 -35.08
CA VAL A 132 6.45 -0.13 -35.80
C VAL A 132 7.93 0.19 -35.91
N ALA A 133 8.76 -0.82 -35.73
CA ALA A 133 10.19 -0.80 -35.99
C ALA A 133 10.56 -1.83 -37.06
N PHE A 134 11.53 -1.48 -37.91
CA PHE A 134 12.13 -2.36 -38.90
C PHE A 134 13.58 -2.60 -38.53
N VAL A 135 14.05 -3.84 -38.58
CA VAL A 135 15.45 -4.19 -38.30
C VAL A 135 15.98 -5.14 -39.37
N GLY A 136 17.10 -4.78 -39.98
CA GLY A 136 17.73 -5.58 -41.01
C GLY A 136 18.66 -6.65 -40.44
N GLN A 137 18.61 -7.85 -41.03
CA GLN A 137 19.49 -8.96 -40.70
C GLN A 137 20.85 -8.84 -41.34
N TRP A 138 20.97 -8.06 -42.42
CA TRP A 138 22.19 -7.74 -43.12
C TRP A 138 22.42 -6.24 -43.16
N THR A 139 23.69 -5.83 -43.18
CA THR A 139 24.09 -4.44 -43.28
C THR A 139 25.29 -4.33 -44.25
N ASP A 140 25.35 -3.26 -45.03
CA ASP A 140 26.50 -2.87 -45.81
C ASP A 140 27.23 -1.65 -45.25
N LYS A 141 26.87 -1.28 -43.98
CA LYS A 141 27.62 -0.26 -43.26
C LYS A 141 29.12 -0.61 -43.22
N PRO A 142 30.00 0.23 -43.73
CA PRO A 142 31.40 -0.09 -43.81
C PRO A 142 32.02 -0.21 -42.42
N SER A 143 32.33 -1.46 -42.05
CA SER A 143 33.30 -1.74 -41.00
C SER A 143 34.59 -2.15 -41.69
N GLN A 144 35.66 -1.36 -41.58
CA GLN A 144 37.00 -1.67 -42.07
C GLN A 144 37.13 -1.82 -43.62
N GLY A 145 36.52 -0.93 -44.41
CA GLY A 145 36.75 -0.86 -45.85
C GLY A 145 36.07 -1.93 -46.71
N ARG A 146 35.21 -2.77 -46.19
CA ARG A 146 34.45 -3.79 -46.93
C ARG A 146 33.28 -3.17 -47.67
N ARG A 147 33.09 -3.49 -48.96
CA ARG A 147 31.96 -3.02 -49.80
C ARG A 147 30.81 -4.02 -49.93
N ALA A 148 30.94 -5.25 -49.39
CA ALA A 148 29.90 -6.27 -49.48
C ALA A 148 29.04 -6.30 -48.23
N PRO A 149 27.73 -6.59 -48.34
CA PRO A 149 26.85 -6.78 -47.18
C PRO A 149 27.32 -7.90 -46.27
N ILE A 150 27.23 -7.69 -44.98
CA ILE A 150 27.57 -8.69 -43.95
C ILE A 150 26.34 -8.95 -43.06
N ARG A 151 26.25 -10.16 -42.47
CA ARG A 151 25.25 -10.47 -41.46
C ARG A 151 25.46 -9.62 -40.23
N CYS A 152 24.37 -9.06 -39.69
CA CYS A 152 24.40 -8.40 -38.40
C CYS A 152 24.63 -9.45 -37.31
N LYS A 153 25.72 -9.36 -36.59
CA LYS A 153 25.99 -10.30 -35.48
C LYS A 153 25.02 -10.05 -34.33
N VAL A 154 24.59 -11.12 -33.69
CA VAL A 154 23.84 -11.02 -32.40
C VAL A 154 24.85 -10.99 -31.27
N ILE A 155 25.81 -11.91 -31.31
CA ILE A 155 26.93 -12.05 -30.36
C ILE A 155 28.22 -12.21 -31.15
N GLU A 156 29.31 -11.67 -30.66
CA GLU A 156 30.67 -11.92 -31.15
C GLU A 156 31.55 -12.37 -30.00
N ASP A 157 32.18 -13.52 -30.13
CA ASP A 157 33.07 -14.13 -29.13
C ASP A 157 32.42 -14.20 -27.72
N GLY A 158 31.14 -14.56 -27.66
CA GLY A 158 30.37 -14.65 -26.41
C GLY A 158 29.90 -13.32 -25.83
N ALA A 159 30.14 -12.20 -26.48
CA ALA A 159 29.74 -10.88 -26.02
C ALA A 159 28.82 -10.15 -27.01
N PHE A 160 27.94 -9.31 -26.53
CA PHE A 160 27.14 -8.41 -27.36
C PHE A 160 27.98 -7.20 -27.79
N VAL A 161 28.18 -7.06 -29.10
CA VAL A 161 29.00 -5.97 -29.64
C VAL A 161 28.14 -4.74 -29.95
N GLN A 162 28.80 -3.59 -30.00
CA GLN A 162 28.20 -2.32 -30.43
C GLN A 162 27.66 -2.45 -31.87
N GLY A 163 26.41 -2.05 -32.09
CA GLY A 163 25.73 -2.18 -33.39
C GLY A 163 25.29 -3.61 -33.73
N SER A 164 25.25 -4.53 -32.76
CA SER A 164 24.65 -5.84 -32.94
C SER A 164 23.15 -5.74 -33.23
N PHE A 165 22.57 -6.82 -33.76
CA PHE A 165 21.13 -6.88 -34.02
C PHE A 165 20.30 -6.53 -32.77
N SER A 166 20.65 -7.10 -31.62
CA SER A 166 19.98 -6.85 -30.35
C SER A 166 20.00 -5.39 -29.91
N ARG A 167 21.20 -4.74 -30.06
CA ARG A 167 21.34 -3.34 -29.68
C ARG A 167 20.66 -2.40 -30.66
N THR A 168 20.66 -2.74 -31.97
CA THR A 168 19.89 -2.00 -32.98
C THR A 168 18.39 -2.11 -32.69
N LEU A 169 17.89 -3.29 -32.39
CA LEU A 169 16.48 -3.44 -31.98
C LEU A 169 16.16 -2.60 -30.75
N ALA A 170 16.97 -2.68 -29.70
CA ALA A 170 16.78 -1.87 -28.48
C ALA A 170 16.78 -0.37 -28.77
N HIS A 171 17.60 0.10 -29.71
CA HIS A 171 17.67 1.48 -30.17
C HIS A 171 16.40 1.92 -30.89
N GLU A 172 15.91 1.12 -31.84
CA GLU A 172 14.69 1.43 -32.58
C GLU A 172 13.45 1.44 -31.65
N LEU A 173 13.41 0.53 -30.67
CA LEU A 173 12.39 0.55 -29.62
C LEU A 173 12.46 1.85 -28.78
N GLY A 174 13.65 2.40 -28.58
CA GLY A 174 13.85 3.71 -27.95
C GLY A 174 13.18 4.85 -28.72
N HIS A 175 13.31 4.86 -30.03
CA HIS A 175 12.62 5.84 -30.88
C HIS A 175 11.10 5.72 -30.78
N LEU A 176 10.55 4.50 -30.66
CA LEU A 176 9.12 4.30 -30.45
C LEU A 176 8.65 4.83 -29.07
N LEU A 177 9.56 4.94 -28.11
CA LEU A 177 9.33 5.59 -26.82
C LEU A 177 9.77 7.06 -26.78
N SER A 178 9.79 7.72 -27.96
CA SER A 178 10.08 9.16 -28.12
C SER A 178 11.52 9.59 -27.84
N LEU A 179 12.45 8.66 -27.72
CA LEU A 179 13.87 9.02 -27.63
C LEU A 179 14.41 9.49 -28.97
N GLN A 180 15.29 10.44 -28.94
CA GLN A 180 15.96 11.02 -30.11
C GLN A 180 17.48 10.79 -30.05
N HIS A 181 18.16 10.90 -31.18
CA HIS A 181 19.63 10.93 -31.18
C HIS A 181 20.10 12.21 -30.47
N PRO A 182 21.08 12.13 -29.58
CA PRO A 182 21.75 13.33 -29.07
C PRO A 182 22.54 14.04 -30.17
N ASP A 183 22.80 15.32 -29.96
CA ASP A 183 23.70 16.10 -30.84
C ASP A 183 25.04 15.39 -30.97
N ARG A 184 25.69 15.55 -32.14
CA ARG A 184 26.96 14.85 -32.43
C ARG A 184 28.01 15.06 -31.35
N ALA A 185 28.12 16.28 -30.79
CA ALA A 185 29.08 16.62 -29.74
C ALA A 185 28.77 15.94 -28.38
N ALA A 186 27.51 15.53 -28.14
CA ALA A 186 27.06 14.91 -26.87
C ALA A 186 27.02 13.38 -26.92
N ARG A 187 27.45 12.77 -28.06
CA ARG A 187 27.38 11.31 -28.23
C ARG A 187 28.41 10.59 -27.39
N GLN A 188 27.97 9.73 -26.51
CA GLN A 188 28.83 8.83 -25.76
C GLN A 188 29.05 7.52 -26.56
N PRO A 189 30.23 6.90 -26.51
CA PRO A 189 30.54 5.71 -27.31
C PRO A 189 29.64 4.50 -27.02
N ASP A 190 29.19 4.37 -25.79
CA ASP A 190 28.34 3.26 -25.29
C ASP A 190 26.85 3.61 -25.21
N ALA A 191 26.45 4.85 -25.59
CA ALA A 191 25.06 5.30 -25.54
C ALA A 191 24.18 4.48 -26.49
N LEU A 192 23.01 4.03 -25.98
CA LEU A 192 22.02 3.34 -26.81
C LEU A 192 21.55 4.23 -27.96
N MET A 193 21.21 5.50 -27.65
CA MET A 193 20.72 6.47 -28.65
C MET A 193 21.83 7.23 -29.40
N GLY A 194 23.09 6.83 -29.27
CA GLY A 194 24.23 7.52 -29.84
C GLY A 194 24.27 7.65 -31.37
N GLY A 195 23.47 6.89 -32.08
CA GLY A 195 23.44 6.83 -33.55
C GLY A 195 24.64 6.05 -34.12
N GLY A 196 24.56 5.66 -35.39
CA GLY A 196 25.64 4.91 -36.06
C GLY A 196 25.74 3.45 -35.62
N ARG A 197 26.40 3.18 -34.51
CA ARG A 197 26.47 1.86 -33.88
C ARG A 197 25.91 1.94 -32.46
N PRO A 198 24.66 1.51 -32.20
CA PRO A 198 24.07 1.61 -30.88
C PRO A 198 24.85 0.85 -29.80
N GLY A 199 25.07 1.51 -28.69
CA GLY A 199 25.61 0.92 -27.45
C GLY A 199 24.53 0.24 -26.62
N ASN A 200 24.69 0.30 -25.31
CA ASN A 200 23.76 -0.34 -24.37
C ASN A 200 23.43 0.52 -23.12
N ALA A 201 23.91 1.74 -23.05
CA ALA A 201 23.72 2.64 -21.94
C ALA A 201 22.58 3.64 -22.21
N LEU A 202 21.75 3.87 -21.22
CA LEU A 202 20.73 4.91 -21.19
C LEU A 202 21.10 5.95 -20.14
N THR A 203 20.99 7.23 -20.48
CA THR A 203 21.09 8.32 -19.52
C THR A 203 19.84 8.39 -18.63
N GLN A 204 19.93 9.05 -17.48
CA GLN A 204 18.76 9.24 -16.60
C GLN A 204 17.63 10.00 -17.32
N GLN A 205 17.96 11.00 -18.13
CA GLN A 205 17.00 11.75 -18.93
C GLN A 205 16.27 10.86 -19.95
N GLU A 206 16.99 9.99 -20.66
CA GLU A 206 16.39 9.02 -21.59
C GLU A 206 15.49 8.02 -20.87
N ILE A 207 15.90 7.54 -19.69
CA ILE A 207 15.09 6.68 -18.83
C ILE A 207 13.77 7.35 -18.49
N ASP A 208 13.79 8.58 -17.99
CA ASP A 208 12.61 9.32 -17.58
C ASP A 208 11.66 9.60 -18.76
N MET A 209 12.22 10.00 -19.91
CA MET A 209 11.45 10.23 -21.14
C MET A 209 10.80 8.94 -21.65
N ALA A 210 11.56 7.84 -21.73
CA ALA A 210 11.06 6.55 -22.20
C ALA A 210 9.96 6.01 -21.27
N ARG A 211 10.14 6.09 -19.95
CA ARG A 211 9.11 5.70 -18.98
C ARG A 211 7.84 6.51 -19.15
N LYS A 212 7.93 7.82 -19.29
CA LYS A 212 6.77 8.69 -19.52
C LYS A 212 6.02 8.32 -20.81
N ALA A 213 6.73 8.08 -21.89
CA ALA A 213 6.14 7.65 -23.17
C ALA A 213 5.51 6.25 -23.06
N ALA A 214 6.20 5.31 -22.43
CA ALA A 214 5.72 3.95 -22.21
C ALA A 214 4.42 3.92 -21.42
N LEU A 215 4.32 4.64 -20.30
CA LEU A 215 3.11 4.72 -19.47
C LEU A 215 1.94 5.38 -20.22
N LYS A 216 2.21 6.34 -21.10
CA LYS A 216 1.18 6.97 -21.95
C LYS A 216 0.63 6.00 -23.00
N LEU A 217 1.49 5.20 -23.62
CA LEU A 217 1.14 4.25 -24.68
C LEU A 217 0.55 2.95 -24.12
N TYR A 218 1.09 2.49 -23.00
CA TYR A 218 0.78 1.23 -22.31
C TYR A 218 0.50 1.51 -20.85
N PRO A 219 -0.66 2.08 -20.49
CA PRO A 219 -1.04 2.30 -19.10
C PRO A 219 -0.99 0.98 -18.35
N GLN A 220 -0.23 0.95 -17.25
CA GLN A 220 -0.12 -0.26 -16.45
C GLN A 220 -1.33 -0.39 -15.54
N THR A 221 -1.74 -1.63 -15.32
CA THR A 221 -2.74 -1.93 -14.30
C THR A 221 -2.09 -1.77 -12.93
N GLU A 222 -2.55 -0.82 -12.14
CA GLU A 222 -2.17 -0.69 -10.74
C GLU A 222 -3.23 -1.29 -9.84
N LEU A 223 -2.81 -2.06 -8.86
CA LEU A 223 -3.65 -2.61 -7.81
C LEU A 223 -3.21 -2.00 -6.48
N LYS A 224 -4.08 -1.19 -5.88
CA LYS A 224 -3.82 -0.54 -4.58
C LYS A 224 -4.81 -1.08 -3.55
N ILE A 225 -4.28 -1.57 -2.43
CA ILE A 225 -5.08 -1.98 -1.28
C ILE A 225 -5.33 -0.75 -0.40
N ALA A 226 -6.59 -0.50 -0.07
CA ALA A 226 -7.01 0.49 0.90
C ALA A 226 -7.23 -0.14 2.28
N THR A 227 -7.70 -1.40 2.31
CA THR A 227 -7.81 -2.23 3.50
C THR A 227 -7.57 -3.70 3.13
N PRO A 228 -6.94 -4.53 4.00
CA PRO A 228 -6.42 -4.15 5.31
C PRO A 228 -5.18 -3.24 5.20
N LEU A 229 -5.02 -2.38 6.21
CA LEU A 229 -3.79 -1.61 6.40
C LEU A 229 -2.70 -2.52 6.97
N ASP A 230 -1.44 -2.14 6.78
CA ASP A 230 -0.35 -2.86 7.45
C ASP A 230 -0.47 -2.73 8.97
N TYR A 231 -0.17 -3.78 9.71
CA TYR A 231 -0.41 -3.93 11.16
C TYR A 231 -1.89 -3.88 11.59
N GLN A 232 -2.85 -3.93 10.68
CA GLN A 232 -4.27 -3.96 11.06
C GLN A 232 -4.62 -5.22 11.80
N VAL A 233 -5.25 -5.07 12.97
CA VAL A 233 -5.93 -6.15 13.69
C VAL A 233 -7.42 -6.10 13.36
N VAL A 234 -7.99 -7.24 13.03
CA VAL A 234 -9.43 -7.45 12.89
C VAL A 234 -9.96 -8.19 14.11
N GLN A 235 -11.05 -7.68 14.70
CA GLN A 235 -11.65 -8.29 15.89
C GLN A 235 -12.08 -9.73 15.60
N ARG A 236 -11.56 -10.70 16.36
CA ARG A 236 -11.99 -12.11 16.28
C ARG A 236 -13.38 -12.30 16.85
N ASN A 237 -14.13 -13.23 16.27
CA ASN A 237 -15.41 -13.69 16.78
C ASN A 237 -15.26 -14.83 17.82
N GLN A 238 -16.37 -15.32 18.36
CA GLN A 238 -16.39 -16.42 19.33
C GLN A 238 -15.90 -17.77 18.78
N ARG A 239 -15.83 -17.92 17.45
CA ARG A 239 -15.28 -19.12 16.78
C ARG A 239 -13.77 -19.02 16.55
N GLY A 240 -13.11 -18.00 17.08
CA GLY A 240 -11.69 -17.76 16.88
C GLY A 240 -11.35 -17.38 15.43
N LYS A 241 -12.23 -16.66 14.72
CA LYS A 241 -12.03 -16.22 13.34
C LYS A 241 -12.35 -14.75 13.18
N GLY A 242 -11.74 -14.11 12.17
CA GLY A 242 -12.05 -12.73 11.77
C GLY A 242 -12.32 -12.62 10.27
N ASN A 243 -13.26 -11.75 9.91
CA ASN A 243 -13.58 -11.42 8.54
C ASN A 243 -12.74 -10.21 8.10
N VAL A 244 -11.67 -10.47 7.37
CA VAL A 244 -10.80 -9.43 6.81
C VAL A 244 -11.43 -8.89 5.54
N THR A 245 -11.76 -7.61 5.53
CA THR A 245 -12.16 -6.91 4.31
C THR A 245 -10.93 -6.59 3.49
N ILE A 246 -10.91 -7.01 2.21
CA ILE A 246 -9.89 -6.63 1.25
C ILE A 246 -10.54 -5.69 0.27
N SER A 247 -10.19 -4.41 0.29
CA SER A 247 -10.72 -3.43 -0.66
C SER A 247 -9.63 -2.52 -1.19
N GLY A 248 -9.91 -1.90 -2.32
CA GLY A 248 -8.93 -1.03 -2.94
C GLY A 248 -9.38 -0.50 -4.29
N GLN A 249 -8.39 -0.03 -5.03
CA GLN A 249 -8.56 0.52 -6.37
C GLN A 249 -7.75 -0.27 -7.38
N ILE A 250 -8.26 -0.34 -8.59
CA ILE A 250 -7.57 -0.89 -9.74
C ILE A 250 -7.69 0.08 -10.91
N THR A 251 -6.54 0.48 -11.45
CA THR A 251 -6.47 1.27 -12.68
C THR A 251 -6.32 0.32 -13.85
N ALA A 252 -7.42 -0.32 -14.24
CA ALA A 252 -7.50 -1.08 -15.48
C ALA A 252 -8.32 -0.30 -16.51
N ALA A 253 -7.87 -0.29 -17.76
CA ALA A 253 -8.58 0.41 -18.82
C ALA A 253 -9.99 -0.15 -19.07
N LEU A 254 -10.26 -1.40 -18.70
CA LEU A 254 -11.56 -2.06 -18.80
C LEU A 254 -11.63 -3.18 -17.73
N LEU A 255 -12.60 -3.06 -16.81
CA LEU A 255 -13.02 -4.17 -15.96
C LEU A 255 -13.99 -5.04 -16.78
N GLU A 256 -13.49 -6.12 -17.36
CA GLU A 256 -14.34 -7.11 -18.05
C GLU A 256 -14.82 -8.18 -17.06
N GLU A 257 -15.97 -8.80 -17.31
CA GLU A 257 -16.55 -9.87 -16.47
C GLU A 257 -15.62 -11.09 -16.25
N LYS A 258 -14.59 -11.24 -17.07
CA LYS A 258 -13.60 -12.33 -16.99
C LYS A 258 -12.43 -12.07 -16.04
N HIS A 259 -12.37 -10.89 -15.40
CA HIS A 259 -11.32 -10.60 -14.45
C HIS A 259 -11.62 -11.20 -13.08
N THR A 260 -10.58 -11.63 -12.38
CA THR A 260 -10.67 -12.24 -11.05
C THR A 260 -9.67 -11.63 -10.08
N LEU A 261 -10.03 -11.61 -8.81
CA LEU A 261 -9.11 -11.31 -7.72
C LEU A 261 -8.75 -12.62 -7.04
N GLU A 262 -7.47 -12.86 -6.88
CA GLU A 262 -6.95 -13.99 -6.13
C GLU A 262 -6.13 -13.51 -4.96
N VAL A 263 -6.23 -14.22 -3.85
CA VAL A 263 -5.54 -13.92 -2.60
C VAL A 263 -4.79 -15.17 -2.15
N ARG A 264 -3.59 -14.99 -1.62
CA ARG A 264 -2.88 -16.02 -0.89
C ARG A 264 -2.39 -15.48 0.45
N ARG A 265 -2.24 -16.38 1.41
CA ARG A 265 -1.73 -16.11 2.75
C ARG A 265 -0.37 -16.79 2.92
N ASP A 266 0.60 -16.07 3.47
CA ASP A 266 1.91 -16.59 3.90
C ASP A 266 2.64 -17.38 2.80
N GLY A 267 2.56 -16.89 1.55
CA GLY A 267 3.19 -17.55 0.40
C GLY A 267 2.55 -18.87 -0.06
N GLY A 268 1.42 -19.27 0.54
CA GLY A 268 0.70 -20.49 0.14
C GLY A 268 -0.01 -20.38 -1.22
N ASP A 269 -0.98 -21.27 -1.45
CA ASP A 269 -1.69 -21.33 -2.72
C ASP A 269 -2.58 -20.11 -2.96
N TRP A 270 -2.65 -19.68 -4.23
CA TRP A 270 -3.58 -18.66 -4.68
C TRP A 270 -5.01 -19.17 -4.67
N LYS A 271 -5.90 -18.42 -4.05
CA LYS A 271 -7.32 -18.74 -3.99
C LYS A 271 -8.13 -17.61 -4.60
N ARG A 272 -9.00 -17.97 -5.54
CA ARG A 272 -9.97 -17.05 -6.10
C ARG A 272 -10.95 -16.63 -5.01
N THR A 273 -11.23 -15.32 -4.91
CA THR A 273 -12.17 -14.78 -3.95
C THR A 273 -13.37 -14.15 -4.65
N SER A 274 -14.53 -14.19 -4.01
CA SER A 274 -15.71 -13.47 -4.49
C SER A 274 -15.51 -11.98 -4.29
N VAL A 275 -15.71 -11.20 -5.36
CA VAL A 275 -15.44 -9.77 -5.39
C VAL A 275 -16.68 -9.01 -5.76
N ARG A 276 -16.98 -7.95 -5.02
CA ARG A 276 -17.91 -6.90 -5.45
C ARG A 276 -17.12 -5.83 -6.16
N TRP A 277 -17.37 -5.66 -7.45
CA TRP A 277 -16.74 -4.64 -8.28
C TRP A 277 -17.56 -3.35 -8.25
N GLY A 278 -16.87 -2.20 -8.16
CA GLY A 278 -17.39 -0.86 -8.38
C GLY A 278 -16.64 -0.19 -9.55
N ASN A 279 -16.87 1.10 -9.77
CA ASN A 279 -16.12 1.86 -10.77
C ASN A 279 -14.67 2.04 -10.30
N ALA A 280 -13.74 1.29 -10.90
CA ALA A 280 -12.32 1.23 -10.53
C ALA A 280 -12.04 0.82 -9.07
N THR A 281 -13.01 0.24 -8.36
CA THR A 281 -12.87 -0.21 -6.98
C THR A 281 -13.27 -1.67 -6.84
N PHE A 282 -12.77 -2.33 -5.78
CA PHE A 282 -13.16 -3.70 -5.46
C PHE A 282 -13.28 -3.88 -3.94
N THR A 283 -14.13 -4.83 -3.55
CA THR A 283 -14.26 -5.27 -2.17
C THR A 283 -14.46 -6.79 -2.13
N ALA A 284 -13.66 -7.46 -1.33
CA ALA A 284 -13.74 -8.89 -1.07
C ALA A 284 -13.68 -9.15 0.44
N GLN A 285 -14.10 -10.34 0.87
CA GLN A 285 -14.04 -10.78 2.26
C GLN A 285 -13.19 -12.05 2.33
N LEU A 286 -12.32 -12.11 3.33
CA LEU A 286 -11.47 -13.26 3.61
C LEU A 286 -11.60 -13.64 5.08
N GLU A 287 -12.09 -14.83 5.37
CA GLU A 287 -12.12 -15.36 6.73
C GLU A 287 -10.74 -15.92 7.09
N LEU A 288 -10.14 -15.43 8.18
CA LEU A 288 -8.87 -15.89 8.72
C LEU A 288 -9.05 -16.39 10.16
N PRO A 289 -8.29 -17.41 10.59
CA PRO A 289 -8.28 -17.84 11.98
C PRO A 289 -7.66 -16.76 12.88
N ALA A 290 -7.95 -16.81 14.18
CA ALA A 290 -7.28 -15.97 15.17
C ALA A 290 -5.77 -16.25 15.16
N GLY A 291 -4.98 -15.19 15.20
CA GLY A 291 -3.52 -15.24 15.08
C GLY A 291 -2.97 -14.16 14.17
N GLY A 292 -1.81 -14.37 13.66
CA GLY A 292 -1.04 -13.46 12.79
C GLY A 292 0.34 -13.23 13.39
N TRP A 293 1.20 -12.51 12.71
CA TRP A 293 0.89 -11.70 11.51
C TRP A 293 0.79 -12.59 10.29
N TYR A 294 -0.22 -12.35 9.46
CA TYR A 294 -0.40 -12.97 8.16
C TYR A 294 0.10 -12.03 7.08
N ALA A 295 0.95 -12.51 6.16
CA ALA A 295 1.24 -11.82 4.92
C ALA A 295 0.14 -12.16 3.90
N LEU A 296 -0.54 -11.15 3.37
CA LEU A 296 -1.56 -11.29 2.34
C LEU A 296 -1.03 -10.76 1.02
N ASP A 297 -0.88 -11.64 0.03
CA ASP A 297 -0.65 -11.23 -1.35
C ASP A 297 -1.99 -11.23 -2.09
N VAL A 298 -2.21 -10.20 -2.89
CA VAL A 298 -3.42 -10.02 -3.69
C VAL A 298 -3.00 -9.80 -5.14
N ARG A 299 -3.59 -10.56 -6.07
CA ARG A 299 -3.35 -10.35 -7.50
C ARG A 299 -4.63 -10.22 -8.29
N PHE A 300 -4.58 -9.37 -9.29
CA PHE A 300 -5.61 -9.17 -10.29
C PHE A 300 -5.24 -9.97 -11.53
N VAL A 301 -6.16 -10.83 -11.98
CA VAL A 301 -5.91 -11.77 -13.07
C VAL A 301 -6.94 -11.55 -14.16
N GLY A 302 -6.47 -11.32 -15.37
CA GLY A 302 -7.27 -11.23 -16.59
C GLY A 302 -7.20 -12.51 -17.43
N PRO A 303 -7.85 -12.51 -18.60
CA PRO A 303 -7.87 -13.67 -19.50
C PRO A 303 -6.50 -14.15 -19.97
N GLN A 304 -5.53 -13.24 -20.00
CA GLN A 304 -4.15 -13.51 -20.48
C GLN A 304 -3.13 -13.71 -19.33
N GLY A 305 -3.58 -13.74 -18.07
CA GLY A 305 -2.73 -13.94 -16.92
C GLY A 305 -2.78 -12.83 -15.88
N VAL A 306 -1.74 -12.75 -15.03
CA VAL A 306 -1.64 -11.79 -13.94
C VAL A 306 -1.35 -10.40 -14.49
N LEU A 307 -2.21 -9.44 -14.15
CA LEU A 307 -2.12 -8.05 -14.57
C LEU A 307 -1.44 -7.15 -13.52
N ALA A 308 -1.68 -7.40 -12.23
CA ALA A 308 -1.07 -6.67 -11.14
C ALA A 308 -1.04 -7.52 -9.87
N THR A 309 -0.06 -7.25 -9.00
CA THR A 309 0.07 -7.90 -7.69
C THR A 309 0.47 -6.85 -6.65
N THR A 310 -0.06 -6.99 -5.45
CA THR A 310 0.28 -6.15 -4.29
C THR A 310 0.24 -7.00 -3.03
N SER A 311 0.79 -6.52 -1.92
CA SER A 311 0.84 -7.26 -0.66
C SER A 311 0.67 -6.36 0.55
N VAL A 312 0.18 -6.95 1.65
CA VAL A 312 0.16 -6.37 3.00
C VAL A 312 0.87 -7.36 3.92
N ALA A 313 1.92 -6.89 4.61
CA ALA A 313 2.83 -7.80 5.32
C ALA A 313 2.28 -8.26 6.68
N HIS A 314 1.56 -7.42 7.40
CA HIS A 314 1.13 -7.69 8.76
C HIS A 314 -0.38 -7.50 8.91
N VAL A 315 -1.14 -8.59 8.79
CA VAL A 315 -2.58 -8.61 9.05
C VAL A 315 -2.85 -9.55 10.23
N GLY A 316 -3.54 -9.04 11.25
CA GLY A 316 -3.83 -9.81 12.46
C GLY A 316 -5.32 -10.09 12.64
N VAL A 317 -5.64 -11.21 13.28
CA VAL A 317 -6.98 -11.52 13.79
C VAL A 317 -6.86 -11.72 15.30
N GLY A 318 -7.38 -10.79 16.09
CA GLY A 318 -7.15 -10.76 17.53
C GLY A 318 -8.22 -9.97 18.29
N ASP A 319 -7.83 -9.32 19.37
CA ASP A 319 -8.74 -8.54 20.20
C ASP A 319 -8.36 -7.07 20.19
N ILE A 320 -9.35 -6.20 20.03
CA ILE A 320 -9.19 -4.75 20.02
C ILE A 320 -9.88 -4.16 21.25
N PHE A 321 -9.22 -3.24 21.94
CA PHE A 321 -9.75 -2.51 23.09
C PHE A 321 -9.73 -1.01 22.83
N VAL A 322 -10.80 -0.32 23.19
CA VAL A 322 -10.85 1.14 23.22
C VAL A 322 -10.49 1.59 24.63
N VAL A 323 -9.51 2.47 24.78
CA VAL A 323 -9.04 2.97 26.09
C VAL A 323 -9.42 4.43 26.21
N ALA A 324 -10.28 4.77 27.17
CA ALA A 324 -10.81 6.11 27.34
C ALA A 324 -10.85 6.52 28.83
N GLY A 325 -10.99 7.81 29.05
CA GLY A 325 -10.99 8.41 30.38
C GLY A 325 -10.01 9.57 30.47
N GLN A 326 -9.33 9.74 31.64
CA GLN A 326 -8.42 10.87 31.82
C GLN A 326 -6.93 10.47 31.76
N SER A 327 -6.05 11.24 32.36
CA SER A 327 -4.58 11.15 32.19
C SER A 327 -4.01 9.73 32.40
N ASN A 328 -4.48 8.97 33.39
CA ASN A 328 -4.02 7.60 33.64
C ASN A 328 -4.53 6.56 32.63
N SER A 329 -5.44 6.94 31.70
CA SER A 329 -5.81 6.18 30.50
C SER A 329 -5.12 6.68 29.23
N ALA A 330 -4.20 7.65 29.36
CA ALA A 330 -3.52 8.33 28.27
C ALA A 330 -1.99 8.23 28.44
N ASN A 331 -1.22 9.19 27.90
CA ASN A 331 0.24 9.15 27.89
C ASN A 331 0.85 10.06 28.98
N HIS A 332 0.41 9.92 30.20
CA HIS A 332 0.87 10.77 31.30
C HIS A 332 1.71 10.02 32.35
N GLY A 333 1.96 8.73 32.18
CA GLY A 333 2.85 7.98 33.07
C GLY A 333 4.31 8.41 32.89
N GLU A 334 5.11 8.28 33.94
CA GLU A 334 6.46 8.82 34.04
C GLU A 334 7.44 8.21 33.02
N GLU A 335 7.23 6.95 32.60
CA GLU A 335 8.15 6.19 31.74
C GLU A 335 7.44 5.64 30.50
N ARG A 336 7.95 5.95 29.31
CA ARG A 336 7.45 5.35 28.06
C ARG A 336 7.68 3.85 28.03
N GLN A 337 6.63 3.10 27.79
CA GLN A 337 6.65 1.64 27.64
C GLN A 337 6.80 1.24 26.17
N ARG A 338 7.38 0.07 25.93
CA ARG A 338 7.56 -0.49 24.58
C ARG A 338 7.00 -1.90 24.52
N VAL A 339 6.43 -2.24 23.38
CA VAL A 339 5.96 -3.58 23.05
C VAL A 339 7.14 -4.55 22.97
N GLN A 340 7.02 -5.70 23.62
CA GLN A 340 8.04 -6.77 23.62
C GLN A 340 7.66 -7.91 22.67
N SER A 341 6.37 -8.24 22.55
CA SER A 341 5.88 -9.36 21.74
C SER A 341 5.90 -9.10 20.23
N GLY A 342 5.99 -7.82 19.80
CA GLY A 342 5.81 -7.43 18.41
C GLY A 342 4.38 -7.61 17.88
N LYS A 343 3.40 -7.93 18.76
CA LYS A 343 2.00 -8.22 18.39
C LYS A 343 0.98 -7.29 19.05
N VAL A 344 1.43 -6.21 19.66
CA VAL A 344 0.55 -5.17 20.22
C VAL A 344 0.62 -3.94 19.34
N VAL A 345 -0.53 -3.49 18.88
CA VAL A 345 -0.65 -2.36 17.94
C VAL A 345 -1.65 -1.33 18.42
N THR A 346 -1.56 -0.14 17.86
CA THR A 346 -2.46 0.97 18.12
C THR A 346 -2.90 1.61 16.81
N PHE A 347 -4.13 2.13 16.80
CA PHE A 347 -4.73 2.79 15.64
C PHE A 347 -4.86 4.30 15.89
N ASP A 348 -4.38 5.13 14.96
CA ASP A 348 -4.42 6.59 15.09
C ASP A 348 -5.63 7.24 14.38
N GLY A 349 -6.50 6.45 13.77
CA GLY A 349 -7.61 6.90 12.92
C GLY A 349 -7.30 6.80 11.43
N SER A 350 -6.04 6.59 11.05
CA SER A 350 -5.61 6.48 9.65
C SER A 350 -4.69 5.29 9.38
N LYS A 351 -3.85 4.91 10.32
CA LYS A 351 -2.90 3.79 10.23
C LYS A 351 -2.81 3.02 11.53
N TRP A 352 -2.39 1.77 11.39
CA TRP A 352 -1.98 0.91 12.49
C TRP A 352 -0.46 0.92 12.63
N GLN A 353 0.03 0.84 13.85
CA GLN A 353 1.45 0.77 14.17
C GLN A 353 1.68 0.03 15.48
N LEU A 354 2.92 -0.41 15.76
CA LEU A 354 3.24 -0.97 17.06
C LEU A 354 2.89 0.02 18.17
N ALA A 355 2.27 -0.47 19.24
CA ALA A 355 1.76 0.33 20.35
C ALA A 355 2.88 0.80 21.31
N ASN A 356 4.02 1.26 20.77
CA ASN A 356 5.05 1.91 21.58
C ASN A 356 4.59 3.31 21.98
N ASP A 357 4.82 3.67 23.25
CA ASP A 357 4.43 5.00 23.74
C ASP A 357 5.20 6.14 23.04
N PRO A 358 4.56 7.29 22.84
CA PRO A 358 3.20 7.63 23.26
C PRO A 358 2.13 7.05 22.31
N GLN A 359 0.98 6.70 22.87
CA GLN A 359 -0.16 6.18 22.10
C GLN A 359 -0.81 7.30 21.29
N PRO A 360 -0.99 7.17 19.97
CA PRO A 360 -1.65 8.18 19.16
C PRO A 360 -3.14 8.30 19.52
N GLY A 361 -3.65 9.54 19.49
CA GLY A 361 -5.06 9.82 19.76
C GLY A 361 -5.41 10.03 21.23
N ALA A 362 -4.50 9.73 22.16
CA ALA A 362 -4.61 10.10 23.56
C ALA A 362 -3.73 11.31 23.88
N SER A 363 -4.09 12.09 24.91
CA SER A 363 -3.31 13.23 25.37
C SER A 363 -2.02 12.84 26.07
N GLY A 364 -1.06 13.78 26.16
CA GLY A 364 0.26 13.54 26.73
C GLY A 364 1.24 12.92 25.73
N ASP A 365 2.50 12.88 26.11
CA ASP A 365 3.61 12.45 25.25
C ASP A 365 4.56 11.46 25.94
N MET A 366 4.16 10.91 27.08
CA MET A 366 4.96 10.02 27.91
C MET A 366 4.40 8.58 27.89
N GLY A 367 4.35 7.89 29.05
CA GLY A 367 4.03 6.47 29.17
C GLY A 367 2.55 6.14 29.34
N SER A 368 2.18 4.92 28.94
CA SER A 368 0.85 4.33 29.14
C SER A 368 0.94 2.88 29.62
N PHE A 369 -0.17 2.35 30.15
CA PHE A 369 -0.26 0.94 30.53
C PHE A 369 -0.56 0.00 29.35
N MET A 370 -0.83 0.53 28.15
CA MET A 370 -1.27 -0.24 26.99
C MET A 370 -0.24 -1.23 26.46
N PRO A 371 1.05 -0.87 26.27
CA PRO A 371 2.05 -1.83 25.83
C PRO A 371 2.20 -3.04 26.76
N PRO A 372 2.41 -2.90 28.08
CA PRO A 372 2.55 -4.06 28.98
C PRO A 372 1.24 -4.86 29.14
N LEU A 373 0.06 -4.23 29.11
CA LEU A 373 -1.22 -4.95 29.08
C LEU A 373 -1.36 -5.79 27.82
N GLY A 374 -1.05 -5.20 26.67
CA GLY A 374 -1.11 -5.89 25.40
C GLY A 374 -0.18 -7.10 25.35
N ASP A 375 1.07 -6.95 25.79
CA ASP A 375 2.04 -8.06 25.86
C ASP A 375 1.56 -9.20 26.77
N ALA A 376 0.97 -8.88 27.92
CA ALA A 376 0.38 -9.89 28.81
C ALA A 376 -0.79 -10.65 28.16
N LEU A 377 -1.66 -9.92 27.42
CA LEU A 377 -2.76 -10.53 26.69
C LEU A 377 -2.27 -11.38 25.50
N VAL A 378 -1.25 -10.92 24.77
CA VAL A 378 -0.59 -11.70 23.71
C VAL A 378 -0.01 -12.99 24.27
N ALA A 379 0.72 -12.90 25.39
CA ALA A 379 1.32 -14.07 26.04
C ALA A 379 0.24 -15.09 26.48
N ARG A 380 -0.92 -14.62 26.92
CA ARG A 380 -2.00 -15.51 27.40
C ARG A 380 -2.82 -16.13 26.26
N PHE A 381 -3.11 -15.39 25.21
CA PHE A 381 -4.06 -15.80 24.16
C PHE A 381 -3.42 -16.13 22.81
N GLY A 382 -2.15 -15.78 22.59
CA GLY A 382 -1.41 -16.06 21.36
C GLY A 382 -1.85 -15.24 20.13
N VAL A 383 -2.73 -14.24 20.32
CA VAL A 383 -3.29 -13.41 19.23
C VAL A 383 -2.81 -11.97 19.30
N PRO A 384 -2.76 -11.24 18.19
CA PRO A 384 -2.49 -9.81 18.19
C PRO A 384 -3.50 -9.02 19.02
N ILE A 385 -3.02 -7.97 19.69
CA ILE A 385 -3.85 -7.06 20.49
C ILE A 385 -3.77 -5.66 19.89
N GLY A 386 -4.93 -5.06 19.64
CA GLY A 386 -5.06 -3.69 19.15
C GLY A 386 -5.61 -2.74 20.22
N PHE A 387 -5.08 -1.52 20.27
CA PHE A 387 -5.62 -0.45 21.10
C PHE A 387 -6.10 0.74 20.25
N ILE A 388 -7.21 1.35 20.68
CA ILE A 388 -7.70 2.63 20.19
C ILE A 388 -7.67 3.57 21.39
N ALA A 389 -6.65 4.40 21.47
CA ALA A 389 -6.43 5.29 22.60
C ALA A 389 -7.21 6.60 22.41
N CYS A 390 -8.02 6.95 23.42
CA CYS A 390 -8.90 8.13 23.40
C CYS A 390 -8.76 9.00 24.67
N GLY A 391 -7.90 8.63 25.65
CA GLY A 391 -7.78 9.32 26.94
C GLY A 391 -7.46 10.80 26.82
N ILE A 392 -8.09 11.64 27.62
CA ILE A 392 -7.90 13.10 27.66
C ILE A 392 -7.52 13.54 29.06
N GLY A 393 -6.29 14.06 29.23
CA GLY A 393 -5.78 14.52 30.52
C GLY A 393 -6.69 15.53 31.21
N ALA A 394 -6.82 15.42 32.54
CA ALA A 394 -7.60 16.27 33.43
C ALA A 394 -9.11 16.38 33.09
N SER A 395 -9.64 15.48 32.26
CA SER A 395 -11.07 15.52 31.90
C SER A 395 -11.99 14.95 32.98
N SER A 396 -13.10 15.62 33.23
CA SER A 396 -14.24 15.16 34.02
C SER A 396 -15.21 14.35 33.18
N VAL A 397 -15.98 13.44 33.78
CA VAL A 397 -17.06 12.71 33.09
C VAL A 397 -18.04 13.64 32.37
N ARG A 398 -18.21 14.87 32.86
CA ARG A 398 -19.07 15.92 32.28
C ARG A 398 -18.66 16.32 30.87
N GLU A 399 -17.36 16.37 30.60
CA GLU A 399 -16.79 16.73 29.28
C GLU A 399 -16.96 15.61 28.24
N TRP A 400 -17.17 14.39 28.69
CA TRP A 400 -17.41 13.20 27.86
C TRP A 400 -18.87 12.98 27.49
N LEU A 401 -19.77 13.83 27.98
CA LEU A 401 -21.20 13.76 27.63
C LEU A 401 -21.43 14.28 26.19
N PRO A 402 -22.50 13.83 25.52
CA PRO A 402 -22.94 14.41 24.26
C PRO A 402 -23.19 15.92 24.36
N ASP A 403 -23.07 16.62 23.22
CA ASP A 403 -23.43 18.03 23.12
C ASP A 403 -24.83 18.30 23.67
N GLY A 404 -25.00 19.42 24.37
CA GLY A 404 -26.26 19.80 25.00
C GLY A 404 -26.59 19.09 26.32
N SER A 405 -25.73 18.18 26.81
CA SER A 405 -25.93 17.57 28.13
C SER A 405 -25.61 18.53 29.25
N THR A 406 -26.58 18.77 30.17
CA THR A 406 -26.46 19.79 31.23
C THR A 406 -26.07 19.21 32.59
N PHE A 407 -25.39 20.00 33.41
CA PHE A 407 -24.96 19.70 34.76
C PHE A 407 -24.87 20.96 35.65
N PRO A 408 -24.97 20.83 36.98
CA PRO A 408 -25.13 21.99 37.86
C PRO A 408 -23.84 22.76 38.10
N ASN A 409 -22.67 22.13 38.03
CA ASN A 409 -21.36 22.72 38.34
C ASN A 409 -20.30 22.38 37.31
N PRO A 410 -19.32 23.29 37.04
CA PRO A 410 -18.30 23.07 36.03
C PRO A 410 -17.27 22.03 36.45
N PRO A 411 -16.57 21.38 35.49
CA PRO A 411 -15.33 20.66 35.75
C PRO A 411 -14.19 21.63 36.08
N THR A 412 -13.03 21.09 36.50
CA THR A 412 -11.82 21.90 36.73
C THR A 412 -11.32 22.56 35.45
N ILE A 413 -11.41 21.88 34.32
CA ILE A 413 -11.07 22.41 32.99
C ILE A 413 -12.37 22.75 32.23
N GLU A 414 -12.59 24.03 31.96
CA GLU A 414 -13.84 24.50 31.37
C GLU A 414 -13.80 24.57 29.82
N GLY A 415 -12.68 24.26 29.18
CA GLY A 415 -12.54 24.43 27.75
C GLY A 415 -13.56 23.69 26.88
N ARG A 416 -14.05 22.54 27.34
CA ARG A 416 -15.01 21.66 26.64
C ARG A 416 -16.44 21.79 27.13
N VAL A 417 -16.72 22.77 27.99
CA VAL A 417 -18.06 23.04 28.50
C VAL A 417 -18.42 24.52 28.30
N ARG A 418 -19.68 24.86 28.41
CA ARG A 418 -20.17 26.24 28.35
C ARG A 418 -21.15 26.53 29.49
N ARG A 419 -21.10 27.73 30.02
CA ARG A 419 -22.04 28.19 31.03
C ARG A 419 -23.34 28.69 30.35
N LEU A 420 -24.46 28.26 30.90
CA LEU A 420 -25.78 28.67 30.43
C LEU A 420 -26.31 29.90 31.19
N PRO A 421 -27.32 30.66 30.66
CA PRO A 421 -27.89 31.83 31.30
C PRO A 421 -28.52 31.59 32.68
N ASP A 422 -29.00 30.36 32.94
CA ASP A 422 -29.57 29.94 34.23
C ASP A 422 -28.51 29.60 35.29
N GLY A 423 -27.22 29.71 34.93
CA GLY A 423 -26.11 29.40 35.81
C GLY A 423 -25.65 27.91 35.76
N SER A 424 -26.37 27.04 35.11
CA SER A 424 -25.94 25.68 34.84
C SER A 424 -24.86 25.60 33.75
N TRP A 425 -24.34 24.41 33.52
CA TRP A 425 -23.29 24.16 32.54
C TRP A 425 -23.72 23.09 31.55
N GLU A 426 -23.12 23.09 30.38
CA GLU A 426 -23.45 22.19 29.29
C GLU A 426 -22.18 21.67 28.59
N SER A 427 -22.15 20.39 28.22
CA SER A 427 -21.09 19.82 27.39
C SER A 427 -21.14 20.36 25.97
N LYS A 428 -19.96 20.64 25.38
CA LYS A 428 -19.80 20.94 23.95
C LYS A 428 -19.74 19.67 23.08
N GLY A 429 -19.75 18.49 23.69
CA GLY A 429 -19.75 17.20 23.00
C GLY A 429 -18.45 16.84 22.27
N GLU A 430 -17.39 17.63 22.36
CA GLU A 430 -16.14 17.43 21.58
C GLU A 430 -15.46 16.09 21.91
N ALA A 431 -15.29 15.76 23.19
CA ALA A 431 -14.69 14.52 23.62
C ALA A 431 -15.58 13.31 23.27
N TYR A 432 -16.90 13.47 23.40
CA TYR A 432 -17.87 12.46 22.99
C TYR A 432 -17.82 12.17 21.49
N ALA A 433 -17.84 13.21 20.64
CA ALA A 433 -17.81 13.07 19.19
C ALA A 433 -16.51 12.39 18.72
N MET A 434 -15.36 12.78 19.27
CA MET A 434 -14.07 12.11 19.01
C MET A 434 -14.12 10.63 19.41
N PHE A 435 -14.66 10.31 20.58
CA PHE A 435 -14.76 8.93 21.09
C PHE A 435 -15.65 8.05 20.20
N ILE A 436 -16.82 8.55 19.79
CA ILE A 436 -17.74 7.84 18.90
C ILE A 436 -17.11 7.62 17.53
N SER A 437 -16.44 8.65 16.98
CA SER A 437 -15.72 8.52 15.71
C SER A 437 -14.70 7.39 15.76
N ARG A 438 -13.86 7.35 16.80
CA ARG A 438 -12.82 6.32 16.99
C ARG A 438 -13.38 4.91 17.11
N MET A 439 -14.48 4.74 17.83
CA MET A 439 -15.17 3.44 17.91
C MET A 439 -15.77 3.03 16.57
N SER A 440 -16.28 3.99 15.80
CA SER A 440 -16.91 3.74 14.50
C SER A 440 -15.89 3.37 13.41
N ASP A 441 -14.65 3.81 13.51
CA ASP A 441 -13.58 3.53 12.54
C ASP A 441 -13.31 2.02 12.38
N VAL A 442 -13.52 1.23 13.43
CA VAL A 442 -13.36 -0.23 13.39
C VAL A 442 -14.67 -0.98 13.12
N GLY A 443 -15.78 -0.25 13.00
CA GLY A 443 -17.08 -0.79 12.63
C GLY A 443 -17.84 -1.49 13.76
N LYS A 444 -19.04 -1.95 13.44
CA LYS A 444 -19.92 -2.66 14.39
C LYS A 444 -19.28 -3.97 14.86
N ASN A 445 -19.23 -4.19 16.16
CA ASN A 445 -18.51 -5.31 16.80
C ASN A 445 -17.01 -5.37 16.47
N GLY A 446 -16.43 -4.25 16.02
CA GLY A 446 -15.05 -4.16 15.59
C GLY A 446 -14.02 -4.05 16.74
N PHE A 447 -14.46 -4.03 17.99
CA PHE A 447 -13.61 -4.09 19.18
C PHE A 447 -14.24 -4.96 20.25
N ARG A 448 -13.46 -5.36 21.26
CA ARG A 448 -13.88 -6.28 22.32
C ARG A 448 -14.57 -5.59 23.47
N ALA A 449 -13.99 -4.51 23.97
CA ALA A 449 -14.51 -3.75 25.09
C ALA A 449 -13.90 -2.34 25.14
N VAL A 450 -14.56 -1.45 25.89
CA VAL A 450 -14.03 -0.16 26.34
C VAL A 450 -13.42 -0.33 27.72
N LEU A 451 -12.20 0.19 27.91
CA LEU A 451 -11.49 0.28 29.20
C LEU A 451 -11.56 1.73 29.68
N TRP A 452 -12.38 2.00 30.68
CA TRP A 452 -12.62 3.34 31.20
C TRP A 452 -11.84 3.56 32.49
N HIS A 453 -10.95 4.56 32.49
CA HIS A 453 -10.21 4.99 33.68
C HIS A 453 -10.32 6.51 33.83
N GLN A 454 -11.23 6.94 34.70
CA GLN A 454 -11.51 8.35 34.99
C GLN A 454 -12.26 8.45 36.32
N GLY A 455 -12.06 9.54 37.06
CA GLY A 455 -12.72 9.83 38.33
C GLY A 455 -11.97 10.84 39.17
N GLU A 456 -10.65 10.95 39.01
CA GLU A 456 -9.79 11.84 39.75
C GLU A 456 -10.19 13.32 39.54
N SER A 457 -10.55 13.71 38.31
CA SER A 457 -10.99 15.09 38.01
C SER A 457 -12.42 15.41 38.51
N ASP A 458 -13.13 14.46 39.04
CA ASP A 458 -14.45 14.63 39.66
C ASP A 458 -14.42 14.50 41.19
N ALA A 459 -13.37 13.88 41.72
CA ALA A 459 -13.17 13.64 43.15
C ALA A 459 -12.47 14.84 43.81
N ASN A 460 -12.81 15.11 45.08
CA ASN A 460 -12.05 15.90 46.06
C ASN A 460 -11.24 17.09 45.47
N GLN A 461 -11.89 17.93 44.66
CA GLN A 461 -11.19 19.07 44.04
C GLN A 461 -10.82 20.13 45.08
N ALA A 462 -9.70 20.80 44.91
CA ALA A 462 -9.27 21.90 45.76
C ALA A 462 -10.34 23.02 45.83
N ASP A 463 -10.98 23.32 44.70
CA ASP A 463 -12.22 24.08 44.64
C ASP A 463 -13.40 23.11 44.74
N THR A 464 -13.98 22.98 45.91
CA THR A 464 -15.08 22.02 46.20
C THR A 464 -16.32 22.25 45.35
N SER A 465 -16.51 23.48 44.80
CA SER A 465 -17.62 23.76 43.88
C SER A 465 -17.48 23.00 42.55
N ARG A 466 -16.30 22.48 42.24
CA ARG A 466 -16.00 21.69 41.03
C ARG A 466 -16.04 20.18 41.26
N THR A 467 -16.07 19.76 42.53
CA THR A 467 -16.23 18.35 42.87
C THR A 467 -17.63 17.86 42.47
N LEU A 468 -17.69 16.67 41.86
CA LEU A 468 -18.95 16.08 41.44
C LEU A 468 -19.44 15.11 42.49
N ALA A 469 -20.71 15.21 42.91
CA ALA A 469 -21.35 14.25 43.81
C ALA A 469 -21.43 12.87 43.14
N GLY A 470 -21.20 11.79 43.90
CA GLY A 470 -21.17 10.43 43.36
C GLY A 470 -22.43 10.00 42.64
N ASN A 471 -23.60 10.39 43.10
CA ASN A 471 -24.87 10.11 42.41
C ASN A 471 -24.94 10.78 41.03
N LEU A 472 -24.39 11.98 40.86
CA LEU A 472 -24.31 12.66 39.59
C LEU A 472 -23.24 12.00 38.71
N TYR A 473 -22.09 11.60 39.27
CA TYR A 473 -21.08 10.85 38.55
C TYR A 473 -21.64 9.53 37.98
N GLN A 474 -22.35 8.74 38.80
CA GLN A 474 -23.03 7.52 38.36
C GLN A 474 -24.01 7.81 37.22
N LYS A 475 -24.84 8.85 37.36
CA LYS A 475 -25.82 9.27 36.35
C LYS A 475 -25.12 9.57 35.02
N TYR A 476 -24.09 10.40 35.04
CA TYR A 476 -23.40 10.85 33.82
C TYR A 476 -22.60 9.73 33.18
N LEU A 477 -21.88 8.91 33.93
CA LEU A 477 -21.17 7.74 33.40
C LEU A 477 -22.16 6.73 32.79
N THR A 478 -23.30 6.50 33.41
CA THR A 478 -24.37 5.66 32.86
C THR A 478 -24.91 6.23 31.55
N GLN A 479 -25.17 7.53 31.50
CA GLN A 479 -25.60 8.23 30.28
C GLN A 479 -24.56 8.08 29.16
N LEU A 480 -23.28 8.31 29.43
CA LEU A 480 -22.18 8.15 28.47
C LEU A 480 -22.16 6.73 27.89
N ILE A 481 -22.20 5.71 28.74
CA ILE A 481 -22.15 4.30 28.32
C ILE A 481 -23.38 3.95 27.46
N GLN A 482 -24.57 4.31 27.89
CA GLN A 482 -25.82 3.96 27.20
C GLN A 482 -25.92 4.69 25.85
N GLN A 483 -25.59 5.99 25.83
CA GLN A 483 -25.64 6.77 24.60
C GLN A 483 -24.58 6.30 23.59
N SER A 484 -23.36 6.00 24.03
CA SER A 484 -22.33 5.47 23.14
C SER A 484 -22.75 4.14 22.48
N ARG A 485 -23.37 3.22 23.24
CA ARG A 485 -23.90 1.96 22.69
C ARG A 485 -24.98 2.19 21.65
N LYS A 486 -25.87 3.16 21.88
CA LYS A 486 -26.90 3.54 20.92
C LYS A 486 -26.30 4.06 19.63
N ASP A 487 -25.31 4.96 19.73
CA ASP A 487 -24.73 5.63 18.57
C ASP A 487 -23.85 4.70 17.72
N ILE A 488 -23.10 3.77 18.34
CA ILE A 488 -22.33 2.75 17.59
C ILE A 488 -23.19 1.54 17.14
N GLY A 489 -24.47 1.47 17.56
CA GLY A 489 -25.45 0.47 17.11
C GLY A 489 -25.25 -0.94 17.69
N TRP A 490 -24.52 -1.11 18.82
CA TRP A 490 -24.39 -2.38 19.52
C TRP A 490 -24.01 -2.22 20.99
N ASN A 491 -24.29 -3.25 21.78
CA ASN A 491 -24.10 -3.24 23.23
C ASN A 491 -22.65 -3.57 23.61
N ALA A 492 -21.73 -2.63 23.34
CA ALA A 492 -20.31 -2.78 23.66
C ALA A 492 -20.08 -3.02 25.15
N PRO A 493 -19.30 -4.04 25.55
CA PRO A 493 -18.88 -4.20 26.94
C PRO A 493 -17.98 -3.04 27.38
N TRP A 494 -18.15 -2.60 28.60
CA TRP A 494 -17.32 -1.61 29.26
C TRP A 494 -16.73 -2.18 30.54
N PHE A 495 -15.45 -1.93 30.80
CA PHE A 495 -14.83 -2.09 32.10
C PHE A 495 -14.59 -0.73 32.70
N VAL A 496 -15.06 -0.49 33.89
CA VAL A 496 -14.90 0.76 34.63
C VAL A 496 -13.97 0.54 35.80
N ALA A 497 -12.82 1.22 35.81
CA ALA A 497 -11.87 1.20 36.92
C ALA A 497 -12.40 1.99 38.13
N GLN A 498 -11.97 1.63 39.34
CA GLN A 498 -12.00 2.54 40.48
C GLN A 498 -10.81 3.48 40.39
N ALA A 499 -11.07 4.76 40.21
CA ALA A 499 -10.07 5.79 39.98
C ALA A 499 -10.53 7.12 40.57
N SER A 500 -9.86 7.56 41.64
CA SER A 500 -10.15 8.81 42.34
C SER A 500 -8.93 9.33 43.13
N TYR A 501 -7.78 8.68 43.01
CA TYR A 501 -6.54 9.02 43.70
C TYR A 501 -5.92 10.31 43.16
N HIS A 502 -5.48 11.21 44.04
CA HIS A 502 -4.70 12.40 43.70
C HIS A 502 -3.23 12.31 44.19
N VAL A 503 -3.05 12.30 45.47
CA VAL A 503 -1.72 12.34 46.14
C VAL A 503 -1.77 11.60 47.48
N PRO A 504 -0.65 11.33 48.14
CA PRO A 504 -0.65 10.86 49.52
C PRO A 504 -1.45 11.81 50.43
N GLY A 505 -2.40 11.27 51.18
CA GLY A 505 -3.34 12.02 52.02
C GLY A 505 -4.69 12.34 51.32
N ASP A 506 -4.74 12.26 50.01
CA ASP A 506 -5.96 12.27 49.20
C ASP A 506 -5.95 11.05 48.23
N GLU A 507 -5.99 9.87 48.82
CA GLU A 507 -5.76 8.60 48.13
C GLU A 507 -6.99 7.98 47.54
N GLY A 508 -8.14 8.64 47.61
CA GLY A 508 -9.39 8.21 47.02
C GLY A 508 -10.61 8.96 47.56
N SER A 509 -11.67 8.92 46.79
CA SER A 509 -12.98 9.48 47.15
C SER A 509 -13.97 8.34 47.30
N ASP A 510 -14.47 8.13 48.53
CA ASP A 510 -15.48 7.13 48.80
C ASP A 510 -16.74 7.32 47.95
N ASP A 511 -17.10 8.58 47.69
CA ASP A 511 -18.29 8.94 46.93
C ASP A 511 -18.17 8.53 45.46
N ILE A 512 -17.08 8.88 44.80
CA ILE A 512 -16.80 8.49 43.41
C ILE A 512 -16.59 6.98 43.29
N ARG A 513 -15.87 6.34 44.22
CA ARG A 513 -15.65 4.88 44.22
C ARG A 513 -16.94 4.10 44.35
N LYS A 514 -17.87 4.55 45.24
CA LYS A 514 -19.20 3.96 45.38
C LYS A 514 -20.03 4.11 44.12
N ALA A 515 -19.95 5.25 43.45
CA ALA A 515 -20.60 5.50 42.16
C ALA A 515 -20.09 4.58 41.03
N GLN A 516 -18.77 4.40 40.94
CA GLN A 516 -18.13 3.46 40.00
C GLN A 516 -18.58 2.02 40.31
N ALA A 517 -18.59 1.62 41.55
CA ALA A 517 -19.05 0.29 41.97
C ALA A 517 -20.58 0.07 41.71
N ALA A 518 -21.40 1.12 41.82
CA ALA A 518 -22.80 1.04 41.49
C ALA A 518 -23.05 0.72 40.01
N VAL A 519 -22.25 1.28 39.08
CA VAL A 519 -22.35 0.96 37.64
C VAL A 519 -22.09 -0.53 37.37
N TRP A 520 -21.24 -1.19 38.15
CA TRP A 520 -21.02 -2.64 38.06
C TRP A 520 -22.22 -3.42 38.63
N LYS A 521 -22.68 -3.02 39.83
CA LYS A 521 -23.83 -3.65 40.51
C LYS A 521 -25.07 -3.60 39.64
N ASP A 522 -25.29 -2.48 38.97
CA ASP A 522 -26.41 -2.27 38.06
C ASP A 522 -26.24 -2.98 36.70
N ARG A 523 -25.12 -3.71 36.51
CA ARG A 523 -24.77 -4.44 35.28
C ARG A 523 -24.69 -3.56 34.02
N ILE A 524 -24.45 -2.27 34.21
CA ILE A 524 -24.23 -1.32 33.11
C ILE A 524 -22.81 -1.50 32.54
N ALA A 525 -21.83 -1.79 33.40
CA ALA A 525 -20.47 -2.10 33.05
C ALA A 525 -19.92 -3.30 33.82
N LEU A 526 -18.78 -3.79 33.41
CA LEU A 526 -17.98 -4.80 34.11
C LEU A 526 -17.02 -4.12 35.08
N GLN A 527 -16.61 -4.85 36.12
CA GLN A 527 -15.64 -4.37 37.08
C GLN A 527 -14.26 -4.27 36.46
N GLY A 528 -13.70 -3.06 36.44
CA GLY A 528 -12.29 -2.78 36.16
C GLY A 528 -11.41 -2.92 37.42
N PRO A 529 -10.11 -2.58 37.32
CA PRO A 529 -9.19 -2.63 38.45
C PRO A 529 -9.46 -1.54 39.49
N ASP A 530 -9.02 -1.78 40.73
CA ASP A 530 -8.86 -0.75 41.74
C ASP A 530 -7.52 -0.05 41.52
N SER A 531 -7.55 1.08 40.85
CA SER A 531 -6.38 1.88 40.52
C SER A 531 -5.87 2.72 41.69
N ASP A 532 -6.77 3.03 42.65
CA ASP A 532 -6.42 3.80 43.84
C ASP A 532 -5.55 2.99 44.81
N ALA A 533 -5.60 1.67 44.73
CA ALA A 533 -4.72 0.78 45.49
C ALA A 533 -3.26 0.74 44.97
N VAL A 534 -2.97 1.36 43.82
CA VAL A 534 -1.61 1.47 43.26
C VAL A 534 -1.00 2.75 43.80
N LYS A 535 -0.16 2.65 44.86
CA LYS A 535 0.33 3.76 45.69
C LYS A 535 1.87 3.70 45.85
N GLY A 536 2.41 4.70 46.54
CA GLY A 536 3.84 4.78 46.89
C GLY A 536 4.71 4.78 45.65
N ASN A 537 5.73 3.94 45.56
CA ASN A 537 6.69 3.88 44.45
C ASN A 537 6.06 3.56 43.07
N TYR A 538 4.80 3.18 43.03
CA TYR A 538 4.04 3.02 41.82
C TYR A 538 3.45 4.33 41.26
N ARG A 539 3.59 5.43 42.00
CA ARG A 539 3.21 6.78 41.55
C ARG A 539 4.46 7.56 41.12
N ASP A 540 4.26 8.50 40.19
CA ASP A 540 5.30 9.41 39.71
C ASP A 540 5.80 10.38 40.81
N SER A 541 6.78 11.19 40.45
CA SER A 541 7.35 12.18 41.37
C SER A 541 7.80 11.57 42.69
N GLY A 542 8.42 10.38 42.66
CA GLY A 542 8.89 9.68 43.84
C GLY A 542 7.76 9.21 44.76
N GLY A 543 6.61 8.85 44.21
CA GLY A 543 5.45 8.36 44.96
C GLY A 543 4.46 9.44 45.43
N LYS A 544 4.69 10.69 45.03
CA LYS A 544 3.90 11.85 45.46
C LYS A 544 2.93 12.38 44.40
N GLY A 545 3.02 11.90 43.16
CA GLY A 545 2.21 12.37 42.07
C GLY A 545 0.93 11.56 41.84
N VAL A 546 0.09 12.06 40.91
CA VAL A 546 -1.20 11.46 40.55
C VAL A 546 -1.04 10.38 39.48
N HIS A 547 0.02 10.47 38.67
CA HIS A 547 0.23 9.54 37.57
C HIS A 547 1.04 8.31 38.02
N PHE A 548 1.15 7.32 37.14
CA PHE A 548 1.92 6.11 37.44
C PHE A 548 3.40 6.28 37.08
N SER A 549 4.30 5.81 37.96
CA SER A 549 5.69 5.58 37.62
C SER A 549 5.85 4.46 36.59
N GLY A 550 7.06 4.20 36.07
CA GLY A 550 7.30 3.07 35.18
C GLY A 550 6.86 1.72 35.77
N PRO A 551 7.29 1.34 37.00
CA PRO A 551 6.74 0.19 37.72
C PRO A 551 5.22 0.26 37.92
N GLY A 552 4.68 1.45 38.19
CA GLY A 552 3.24 1.67 38.34
C GLY A 552 2.42 1.40 37.10
N LEU A 553 2.91 1.76 35.94
CA LEU A 553 2.28 1.43 34.66
C LEU A 553 2.18 -0.09 34.44
N ARG A 554 3.24 -0.82 34.77
CA ARG A 554 3.27 -2.29 34.66
C ARG A 554 2.34 -2.95 35.68
N GLU A 555 2.30 -2.46 36.91
CA GLU A 555 1.35 -2.92 37.93
C GLU A 555 -0.08 -2.64 37.54
N HIS A 556 -0.37 -1.44 37.04
CA HIS A 556 -1.71 -1.07 36.56
C HIS A 556 -2.15 -1.96 35.37
N ALA A 557 -1.23 -2.25 34.45
CA ALA A 557 -1.46 -3.20 33.37
C ALA A 557 -1.77 -4.61 33.88
N ALA A 558 -1.05 -5.10 34.89
CA ALA A 558 -1.31 -6.39 35.51
C ALA A 558 -2.71 -6.44 36.15
N ARG A 559 -3.13 -5.38 36.83
CA ARG A 559 -4.49 -5.29 37.40
C ARG A 559 -5.59 -5.24 36.34
N TRP A 560 -5.36 -4.57 35.22
CA TRP A 560 -6.25 -4.64 34.07
C TRP A 560 -6.33 -6.06 33.50
N PHE A 561 -5.18 -6.72 33.35
CA PHE A 561 -5.11 -8.11 32.88
C PHE A 561 -5.91 -9.06 33.77
N GLU A 562 -5.83 -8.95 35.10
CA GLU A 562 -6.59 -9.75 36.06
C GLU A 562 -8.12 -9.63 35.87
N LYS A 563 -8.61 -8.47 35.41
CA LYS A 563 -10.02 -8.25 35.14
C LYS A 563 -10.45 -8.73 33.74
N ILE A 564 -9.61 -8.48 32.74
CA ILE A 564 -9.93 -8.75 31.35
C ILE A 564 -9.73 -10.22 30.98
N ALA A 565 -8.63 -10.85 31.39
CA ALA A 565 -8.26 -12.18 30.91
C ALA A 565 -9.28 -13.29 31.28
N PRO A 566 -9.82 -13.36 32.50
CA PRO A 566 -10.85 -14.36 32.84
C PRO A 566 -12.15 -14.16 32.07
N TRP A 567 -12.52 -12.92 31.78
CA TRP A 567 -13.69 -12.60 30.99
C TRP A 567 -13.46 -12.93 29.51
N LEU A 568 -12.31 -12.52 28.96
CA LEU A 568 -11.96 -12.75 27.57
C LEU A 568 -11.84 -14.25 27.23
N ALA A 569 -11.42 -15.08 28.17
CA ALA A 569 -11.37 -16.53 28.02
C ALA A 569 -12.75 -17.19 27.83
N LYS A 570 -13.84 -16.47 28.13
CA LYS A 570 -15.23 -16.94 27.99
C LYS A 570 -15.90 -16.40 26.73
N GLN A 571 -15.22 -15.54 25.96
CA GLN A 571 -15.73 -14.95 24.72
C GLN A 571 -15.31 -15.79 23.51
#